data_3806bc4881e62a8d08e8ef74ee5fa7d4
#
_entry.id   3806bc4881e62a8d08e8ef74ee5fa7d4
#
_cell.length_a   1.000
_cell.length_b   1.000
_cell.length_c   1.000
_cell.angle_alpha   90.00
_cell.angle_beta   90.00
_cell.angle_gamma   90.00
#
_symmetry.space_group_name_H-M   'P 1'
#
loop_
_entity.id
_entity.type
_entity.pdbx_description
1 polymer ?
#
loop_
_entity_poly.entity_id
_entity_poly.type
_entity_poly.pdbx_seq_one_letter_code
_entity_poly.pdbx_strand_id
1 'polypeptide(L)'
;MTAPVAVPPRDLAAAVDAVQAWIDRRQRGMLAHLHSCHQSPAQLHVLGVLREVAPITVTQLASRLGISPPSTSAIIDRMVDAGLVERTRSEEDRRTVSVSLTPAGETALKEAIGGRRGLLERVLGRLEPTELSDTIRVLHRLEQALGEEAGPPAR
;
A
#
# COMPACT_ATOMS: atom_id res chain seq x y z
N MET A 1 -11.50 -28.66 -16.90
CA MET A 1 -10.17 -28.30 -16.36
C MET A 1 -9.25 -28.12 -17.54
N THR A 2 -9.14 -26.91 -18.08
CA THR A 2 -8.31 -26.61 -19.26
C THR A 2 -6.87 -26.47 -18.80
N ALA A 3 -5.97 -27.30 -19.34
CA ALA A 3 -4.54 -27.20 -19.04
C ALA A 3 -4.04 -25.76 -19.34
N PRO A 4 -3.12 -25.22 -18.53
CA PRO A 4 -2.57 -23.91 -18.81
C PRO A 4 -1.84 -23.95 -20.19
N VAL A 5 -2.21 -23.02 -21.07
CA VAL A 5 -1.50 -22.85 -22.34
C VAL A 5 -0.07 -22.43 -22.03
N ALA A 6 0.91 -23.25 -22.41
CA ALA A 6 2.33 -22.91 -22.22
C ALA A 6 2.65 -21.63 -23.01
N VAL A 7 2.92 -20.54 -22.30
CA VAL A 7 3.35 -19.28 -22.90
C VAL A 7 4.79 -19.46 -23.38
N PRO A 8 5.14 -19.06 -24.65
CA PRO A 8 6.52 -19.12 -25.13
C PRO A 8 7.45 -18.31 -24.19
N PRO A 9 8.65 -18.82 -23.85
CA PRO A 9 9.55 -18.15 -22.90
C PRO A 9 9.87 -16.69 -23.26
N ARG A 10 9.98 -16.37 -24.56
CA ARG A 10 10.22 -14.99 -25.06
C ARG A 10 9.05 -14.05 -24.74
N ASP A 11 7.81 -14.53 -24.81
CA ASP A 11 6.62 -13.72 -24.56
C ASP A 11 6.47 -13.46 -23.04
N LEU A 12 6.82 -14.45 -22.21
CA LEU A 12 6.89 -14.30 -20.77
C LEU A 12 7.97 -13.28 -20.36
N ALA A 13 9.17 -13.37 -20.92
CA ALA A 13 10.25 -12.42 -20.64
C ALA A 13 9.83 -10.98 -21.02
N ALA A 14 9.24 -10.79 -22.20
CA ALA A 14 8.76 -9.49 -22.65
C ALA A 14 7.64 -8.94 -21.71
N ALA A 15 6.75 -9.80 -21.24
CA ALA A 15 5.71 -9.41 -20.27
C ALA A 15 6.30 -9.00 -18.93
N VAL A 16 7.27 -9.75 -18.41
CA VAL A 16 8.00 -9.42 -17.16
C VAL A 16 8.68 -8.06 -17.29
N ASP A 17 9.43 -7.83 -18.36
CA ASP A 17 10.13 -6.56 -18.62
C ASP A 17 9.15 -5.38 -18.72
N ALA A 18 8.02 -5.58 -19.38
CA ALA A 18 6.98 -4.54 -19.50
C ALA A 18 6.36 -4.19 -18.14
N VAL A 19 6.04 -5.20 -17.33
CA VAL A 19 5.48 -5.01 -15.99
C VAL A 19 6.51 -4.34 -15.07
N GLN A 20 7.77 -4.78 -15.07
CA GLN A 20 8.83 -4.16 -14.28
C GLN A 20 9.04 -2.69 -14.68
N ALA A 21 9.15 -2.40 -15.96
CA ALA A 21 9.29 -1.04 -16.46
C ALA A 21 8.09 -0.15 -16.08
N TRP A 22 6.89 -0.71 -16.03
CA TRP A 22 5.69 0.01 -15.59
C TRP A 22 5.73 0.28 -14.08
N ILE A 23 6.11 -0.71 -13.26
CA ILE A 23 6.29 -0.56 -11.80
C ILE A 23 7.34 0.52 -11.50
N ASP A 24 8.51 0.47 -12.14
CA ASP A 24 9.60 1.41 -11.93
C ASP A 24 9.21 2.85 -12.31
N ARG A 25 8.54 3.02 -13.44
CA ARG A 25 8.03 4.34 -13.86
C ARG A 25 6.99 4.85 -12.88
N ARG A 26 6.12 3.97 -12.39
CA ARG A 26 5.11 4.33 -11.40
C ARG A 26 5.72 4.72 -10.06
N GLN A 27 6.75 3.99 -9.59
CA GLN A 27 7.47 4.33 -8.35
C GLN A 27 8.14 5.71 -8.47
N ARG A 28 8.80 6.01 -9.58
CA ARG A 28 9.38 7.34 -9.83
C ARG A 28 8.32 8.44 -9.87
N GLY A 29 7.20 8.21 -10.53
CA GLY A 29 6.09 9.16 -10.56
C GLY A 29 5.42 9.34 -9.20
N MET A 30 5.33 8.27 -8.40
CA MET A 30 4.82 8.33 -7.03
C MET A 30 5.75 9.12 -6.11
N LEU A 31 7.07 8.95 -6.24
CA LEU A 31 8.05 9.74 -5.49
C LEU A 31 7.92 11.24 -5.82
N ALA A 32 7.73 11.59 -7.09
CA ALA A 32 7.49 12.98 -7.49
C ALA A 32 6.18 13.54 -6.88
N HIS A 33 5.12 12.73 -6.82
CA HIS A 33 3.85 13.12 -6.21
C HIS A 33 3.94 13.20 -4.66
N LEU A 34 4.73 12.32 -4.03
CA LEU A 34 4.95 12.34 -2.58
C LEU A 34 5.69 13.60 -2.12
N HIS A 35 6.54 14.20 -2.97
CA HIS A 35 7.14 15.51 -2.69
C HIS A 35 6.08 16.62 -2.57
N SER A 36 4.94 16.49 -3.23
CA SER A 36 3.83 17.44 -3.10
C SER A 36 2.91 17.16 -1.90
N CYS A 37 2.91 15.93 -1.38
CA CYS A 37 2.04 15.51 -0.27
C CYS A 37 2.72 15.61 1.11
N HIS A 38 3.99 16.03 1.19
CA HIS A 38 4.77 16.16 2.43
C HIS A 38 4.92 14.86 3.28
N GLN A 39 4.40 13.72 2.84
CA GLN A 39 4.52 12.43 3.52
C GLN A 39 5.40 11.45 2.74
N SER A 40 6.23 10.68 3.47
CA SER A 40 7.01 9.59 2.88
C SER A 40 6.13 8.36 2.58
N PRO A 41 6.56 7.47 1.65
CA PRO A 41 5.87 6.20 1.41
C PRO A 41 5.63 5.37 2.66
N ALA A 42 6.61 5.36 3.58
CA ALA A 42 6.51 4.64 4.85
C ALA A 42 5.42 5.24 5.75
N GLN A 43 5.33 6.57 5.83
CA GLN A 43 4.26 7.24 6.58
C GLN A 43 2.88 6.93 5.99
N LEU A 44 2.72 6.98 4.66
CA LEU A 44 1.45 6.66 4.01
C LEU A 44 1.05 5.18 4.23
N HIS A 45 2.01 4.27 4.25
CA HIS A 45 1.75 2.87 4.57
C HIS A 45 1.26 2.73 6.01
N VAL A 46 1.92 3.37 6.98
CA VAL A 46 1.49 3.40 8.39
C VAL A 46 0.08 3.99 8.52
N LEU A 47 -0.20 5.13 7.89
CA LEU A 47 -1.54 5.74 7.90
C LEU A 47 -2.59 4.78 7.33
N GLY A 48 -2.26 4.07 6.24
CA GLY A 48 -3.14 3.07 5.63
C GLY A 48 -3.49 1.93 6.59
N VAL A 49 -2.48 1.34 7.24
CA VAL A 49 -2.68 0.26 8.22
C VAL A 49 -3.49 0.77 9.42
N LEU A 50 -3.15 1.95 9.97
CA LEU A 50 -3.88 2.52 11.10
C LEU A 50 -5.36 2.77 10.78
N ARG A 51 -5.68 3.22 9.57
CA ARG A 51 -7.09 3.42 9.15
C ARG A 51 -7.91 2.13 9.23
N GLU A 52 -7.27 0.98 9.01
CA GLU A 52 -7.97 -0.31 8.98
C GLU A 52 -8.12 -0.94 10.37
N VAL A 53 -7.15 -0.71 11.27
CA VAL A 53 -7.03 -1.49 12.50
C VAL A 53 -6.83 -0.68 13.79
N ALA A 54 -6.77 0.65 13.71
CA ALA A 54 -6.59 1.47 14.91
C ALA A 54 -7.83 1.39 15.86
N PRO A 55 -7.63 1.49 17.17
CA PRO A 55 -6.35 1.69 17.86
C PRO A 55 -5.50 0.41 17.94
N ILE A 56 -4.16 0.51 17.78
CA ILE A 56 -3.25 -0.62 17.78
C ILE A 56 -1.94 -0.28 18.50
N THR A 57 -1.32 -1.26 19.17
CA THR A 57 -0.02 -1.03 19.83
C THR A 57 1.12 -0.95 18.81
N VAL A 58 2.24 -0.28 19.18
CA VAL A 58 3.43 -0.19 18.32
C VAL A 58 3.96 -1.57 17.94
N THR A 59 3.93 -2.53 18.86
CA THR A 59 4.39 -3.90 18.61
C THR A 59 3.52 -4.63 17.59
N GLN A 60 2.19 -4.52 17.72
CA GLN A 60 1.26 -5.10 16.76
C GLN A 60 1.38 -4.43 15.38
N LEU A 61 1.55 -3.11 15.36
CA LEU A 61 1.78 -2.35 14.13
C LEU A 61 3.08 -2.80 13.45
N ALA A 62 4.17 -2.96 14.20
CA ALA A 62 5.46 -3.45 13.71
C ALA A 62 5.32 -4.82 13.01
N SER A 63 4.58 -5.74 13.65
CA SER A 63 4.29 -7.05 13.08
C SER A 63 3.54 -6.96 11.74
N ARG A 64 2.53 -6.08 11.65
CA ARG A 64 1.77 -5.86 10.40
C ARG A 64 2.59 -5.21 9.28
N LEU A 65 3.52 -4.34 9.65
CA LEU A 65 4.41 -3.67 8.71
C LEU A 65 5.61 -4.53 8.28
N GLY A 66 5.87 -5.65 8.97
CA GLY A 66 7.03 -6.51 8.72
C GLY A 66 8.37 -5.84 9.07
N ILE A 67 8.38 -4.88 10.00
CA ILE A 67 9.60 -4.17 10.46
C ILE A 67 9.76 -4.27 11.97
N SER A 68 10.97 -3.92 12.48
CA SER A 68 11.26 -4.00 13.91
C SER A 68 10.44 -2.98 14.73
N PRO A 69 10.07 -3.31 15.99
CA PRO A 69 9.40 -2.36 16.89
C PRO A 69 10.17 -1.05 17.10
N PRO A 70 11.52 -1.03 17.24
CA PRO A 70 12.28 0.22 17.32
C PRO A 70 12.14 1.09 16.06
N SER A 71 12.18 0.49 14.86
CA SER A 71 11.99 1.21 13.59
C SER A 71 10.58 1.79 13.49
N THR A 72 9.58 0.99 13.89
CA THR A 72 8.19 1.44 13.93
C THR A 72 8.02 2.60 14.90
N SER A 73 8.60 2.51 16.12
CA SER A 73 8.53 3.58 17.11
C SER A 73 9.11 4.89 16.55
N ALA A 74 10.27 4.83 15.89
CA ALA A 74 10.90 6.01 15.29
C ALA A 74 10.05 6.64 14.15
N ILE A 75 9.30 5.83 13.42
CA ILE A 75 8.34 6.35 12.42
C ILE A 75 7.17 7.03 13.12
N ILE A 76 6.58 6.36 14.11
CA ILE A 76 5.45 6.88 14.89
C ILE A 76 5.83 8.19 15.62
N ASP A 77 7.03 8.29 16.22
CA ASP A 77 7.47 9.52 16.88
C ASP A 77 7.44 10.71 15.93
N ARG A 78 8.02 10.55 14.73
CA ARG A 78 7.98 11.58 13.68
C ARG A 78 6.57 11.92 13.20
N MET A 79 5.67 10.93 13.19
CA MET A 79 4.28 11.15 12.78
C MET A 79 3.45 11.82 13.87
N VAL A 80 3.78 11.60 15.17
CA VAL A 80 3.21 12.34 16.30
C VAL A 80 3.67 13.79 16.23
N ASP A 81 4.96 14.04 16.02
CA ASP A 81 5.53 15.39 15.87
C ASP A 81 4.89 16.15 14.70
N ALA A 82 4.55 15.44 13.62
CA ALA A 82 3.83 15.99 12.46
C ALA A 82 2.31 16.12 12.69
N GLY A 83 1.78 15.69 13.83
CA GLY A 83 0.34 15.76 14.14
C GLY A 83 -0.54 14.79 13.35
N LEU A 84 0.04 13.77 12.69
CA LEU A 84 -0.68 12.81 11.84
C LEU A 84 -1.27 11.64 12.62
N VAL A 85 -0.63 11.28 13.72
CA VAL A 85 -1.07 10.20 14.62
C VAL A 85 -0.97 10.67 16.06
N GLU A 86 -1.71 10.01 16.92
CA GLU A 86 -1.67 10.25 18.35
C GLU A 86 -1.43 8.96 19.12
N ARG A 87 -0.86 9.09 20.33
CA ARG A 87 -0.70 8.00 21.29
C ARG A 87 -1.70 8.16 22.42
N THR A 88 -2.49 7.13 22.64
CA THR A 88 -3.47 7.08 23.73
C THR A 88 -3.10 5.96 24.68
N ARG A 89 -3.08 6.24 25.98
CA ARG A 89 -2.94 5.20 27.00
C ARG A 89 -4.29 4.54 27.23
N SER A 90 -4.29 3.22 27.34
CA SER A 90 -5.51 2.49 27.73
C SER A 90 -5.94 2.91 29.15
N GLU A 91 -7.23 3.12 29.33
CA GLU A 91 -7.79 3.36 30.67
C GLU A 91 -7.78 2.09 31.52
N GLU A 92 -7.89 0.92 30.90
CA GLU A 92 -7.90 -0.39 31.57
C GLU A 92 -6.48 -0.86 31.96
N ASP A 93 -5.49 -0.63 31.10
CA ASP A 93 -4.08 -0.92 31.35
C ASP A 93 -3.19 0.25 30.95
N ARG A 94 -2.82 1.06 31.94
CA ARG A 94 -1.95 2.24 31.77
C ARG A 94 -0.56 1.93 31.19
N ARG A 95 -0.17 0.64 31.13
CA ARG A 95 1.09 0.22 30.50
C ARG A 95 0.95 0.05 29.00
N THR A 96 -0.28 -0.09 28.51
CA THR A 96 -0.55 -0.25 27.10
C THR A 96 -0.76 1.12 26.44
N VAL A 97 0.10 1.42 25.46
CA VAL A 97 0.01 2.61 24.62
C VAL A 97 -0.41 2.19 23.22
N SER A 98 -1.55 2.70 22.79
CA SER A 98 -2.08 2.51 21.44
C SER A 98 -1.81 3.74 20.56
N VAL A 99 -1.79 3.51 19.25
CA VAL A 99 -1.63 4.54 18.22
C VAL A 99 -2.89 4.59 17.38
N SER A 100 -3.35 5.80 17.07
CA SER A 100 -4.48 6.06 16.18
C SER A 100 -4.22 7.25 15.27
N LEU A 101 -5.04 7.38 14.21
CA LEU A 101 -5.01 8.53 13.33
C LEU A 101 -5.60 9.75 14.02
N THR A 102 -5.00 10.92 13.75
CA THR A 102 -5.66 12.19 13.98
C THR A 102 -6.54 12.56 12.78
N PRO A 103 -7.45 13.56 12.90
CA PRO A 103 -8.17 14.11 11.75
C PRO A 103 -7.23 14.63 10.63
N ALA A 104 -6.07 15.16 11.00
CA ALA A 104 -5.04 15.59 10.04
C ALA A 104 -4.42 14.39 9.32
N GLY A 105 -4.14 13.29 10.03
CA GLY A 105 -3.65 12.03 9.44
C GLY A 105 -4.65 11.42 8.47
N GLU A 106 -5.94 11.42 8.81
CA GLU A 106 -6.99 10.97 7.89
C GLU A 106 -7.07 11.83 6.62
N THR A 107 -6.97 13.15 6.76
CA THR A 107 -6.98 14.08 5.62
C THR A 107 -5.79 13.83 4.71
N ALA A 108 -4.58 13.75 5.27
CA ALA A 108 -3.36 13.46 4.53
C ALA A 108 -3.43 12.13 3.76
N LEU A 109 -4.00 11.09 4.39
CA LEU A 109 -4.20 9.81 3.72
C LEU A 109 -5.24 9.89 2.59
N LYS A 110 -6.36 10.59 2.80
CA LYS A 110 -7.40 10.81 1.77
C LYS A 110 -6.83 11.56 0.56
N GLU A 111 -6.04 12.59 0.78
CA GLU A 111 -5.40 13.37 -0.29
C GLU A 111 -4.41 12.50 -1.10
N ALA A 112 -3.57 11.72 -0.41
CA ALA A 112 -2.63 10.82 -1.07
C ALA A 112 -3.34 9.73 -1.90
N ILE A 113 -4.42 9.15 -1.38
CA ILE A 113 -5.24 8.16 -2.10
C ILE A 113 -5.96 8.83 -3.27
N GLY A 114 -6.55 10.00 -3.06
CA GLY A 114 -7.27 10.75 -4.10
C GLY A 114 -6.37 11.13 -5.26
N GLY A 115 -5.16 11.61 -4.98
CA GLY A 115 -4.16 11.92 -6.00
C GLY A 115 -3.75 10.70 -6.82
N ARG A 116 -3.53 9.56 -6.16
CA ARG A 116 -3.21 8.28 -6.83
C ARG A 116 -4.39 7.79 -7.68
N ARG A 117 -5.60 7.85 -7.16
CA ARG A 117 -6.81 7.47 -7.89
C ARG A 117 -7.01 8.34 -9.12
N GLY A 118 -6.94 9.66 -8.99
CA GLY A 118 -7.10 10.58 -10.10
C GLY A 118 -6.03 10.42 -11.19
N LEU A 119 -4.79 10.04 -10.83
CA LEU A 119 -3.78 9.68 -11.82
C LEU A 119 -4.19 8.42 -12.59
N LEU A 120 -4.63 7.37 -11.90
CA LEU A 120 -5.07 6.12 -12.54
C LEU A 120 -6.28 6.37 -13.44
N GLU A 121 -7.25 7.16 -13.01
CA GLU A 121 -8.42 7.53 -13.83
C GLU A 121 -8.01 8.25 -15.12
N ARG A 122 -7.07 9.19 -15.05
CA ARG A 122 -6.55 9.86 -16.26
C ARG A 122 -5.77 8.94 -17.21
N VAL A 123 -5.03 7.99 -16.66
CA VAL A 123 -4.22 7.04 -17.47
C VAL A 123 -5.12 5.99 -18.10
N LEU A 124 -5.96 5.35 -17.28
CA LEU A 124 -6.88 4.29 -17.74
C LEU A 124 -7.98 4.84 -18.65
N GLY A 125 -8.40 6.08 -18.45
CA GLY A 125 -9.36 6.76 -19.33
C GLY A 125 -8.85 7.06 -20.76
N ARG A 126 -7.58 6.74 -21.06
CA ARG A 126 -7.02 6.80 -22.43
C ARG A 126 -7.11 5.46 -23.16
N LEU A 127 -7.49 4.41 -22.47
CA LEU A 127 -7.64 3.08 -23.04
C LEU A 127 -9.00 2.95 -23.73
N GLU A 128 -9.03 2.16 -24.79
CA GLU A 128 -10.29 1.74 -25.40
C GLU A 128 -11.08 0.82 -24.45
N PRO A 129 -12.41 0.74 -24.58
CA PRO A 129 -13.25 -0.08 -23.68
C PRO A 129 -12.83 -1.56 -23.60
N THR A 130 -12.36 -2.12 -24.70
CA THR A 130 -11.84 -3.49 -24.79
C THR A 130 -10.54 -3.66 -24.00
N GLU A 131 -9.60 -2.73 -24.17
CA GLU A 131 -8.32 -2.72 -23.44
C GLU A 131 -8.53 -2.56 -21.95
N LEU A 132 -9.49 -1.71 -21.54
CA LEU A 132 -9.83 -1.53 -20.14
C LEU A 132 -10.39 -2.83 -19.53
N SER A 133 -11.29 -3.52 -20.25
CA SER A 133 -11.85 -4.81 -19.83
C SER A 133 -10.77 -5.88 -19.73
N ASP A 134 -9.85 -5.94 -20.69
CA ASP A 134 -8.71 -6.87 -20.68
C ASP A 134 -7.76 -6.57 -19.51
N THR A 135 -7.50 -5.29 -19.22
CA THR A 135 -6.69 -4.86 -18.08
C THR A 135 -7.28 -5.36 -16.76
N ILE A 136 -8.58 -5.18 -16.55
CA ILE A 136 -9.28 -5.67 -15.35
C ILE A 136 -9.16 -7.18 -15.23
N ARG A 137 -9.42 -7.90 -16.30
CA ARG A 137 -9.34 -9.36 -16.35
C ARG A 137 -7.94 -9.88 -16.02
N VAL A 138 -6.91 -9.27 -16.60
CA VAL A 138 -5.51 -9.65 -16.35
C VAL A 138 -5.11 -9.38 -14.91
N LEU A 139 -5.47 -8.22 -14.34
CA LEU A 139 -5.17 -7.89 -12.96
C LEU A 139 -5.79 -8.89 -11.98
N HIS A 140 -7.06 -9.26 -12.16
CA HIS A 140 -7.71 -10.27 -11.31
C HIS A 140 -7.01 -11.63 -11.39
N ARG A 141 -6.56 -12.04 -12.58
CA ARG A 141 -5.81 -13.31 -12.73
C ARG A 141 -4.45 -13.26 -12.07
N LEU A 142 -3.76 -12.12 -12.12
CA LEU A 142 -2.48 -11.92 -11.42
C LEU A 142 -2.66 -11.97 -9.89
N GLU A 143 -3.71 -11.34 -9.37
CA GLU A 143 -4.04 -11.41 -7.94
C GLU A 143 -4.31 -12.85 -7.47
N GLN A 144 -5.07 -13.63 -8.26
CA GLN A 144 -5.31 -15.03 -7.97
C GLN A 144 -4.03 -15.85 -7.95
N ALA A 145 -3.17 -15.69 -8.97
CA ALA A 145 -1.88 -16.39 -9.05
C ALA A 145 -0.95 -16.05 -7.87
N LEU A 146 -0.88 -14.77 -7.47
CA LEU A 146 -0.12 -14.35 -6.30
C LEU A 146 -0.66 -14.94 -4.99
N GLY A 147 -1.99 -15.06 -4.87
CA GLY A 147 -2.62 -15.69 -3.71
C GLY A 147 -2.32 -17.18 -3.60
N GLU A 148 -2.19 -17.88 -4.73
CA GLU A 148 -1.82 -19.29 -4.79
C GLU A 148 -0.33 -19.50 -4.42
N GLU A 149 0.58 -18.61 -4.84
CA GLU A 149 2.01 -18.67 -4.51
C GLU A 149 2.30 -18.29 -3.05
N ALA A 150 1.54 -17.37 -2.48
CA ALA A 150 1.76 -16.90 -1.12
C ALA A 150 1.45 -17.96 -0.04
N GLY A 151 0.73 -19.05 -0.39
CA GLY A 151 0.29 -20.08 0.56
C GLY A 151 -0.66 -19.54 1.65
N PRO A 152 -1.26 -20.41 2.46
CA PRO A 152 -2.04 -19.95 3.60
C PRO A 152 -1.12 -19.23 4.60
N PRO A 153 -1.60 -18.15 5.26
CA PRO A 153 -0.81 -17.41 6.23
C PRO A 153 -0.32 -18.37 7.30
N ALA A 154 0.99 -18.35 7.59
CA ALA A 154 1.58 -19.14 8.68
C ALA A 154 0.83 -18.80 9.98
N ARG A 155 0.28 -19.86 10.61
CA ARG A 155 -0.46 -19.77 11.88
C ARG A 155 0.45 -19.40 13.03
#